data_5ad7a3c606b8a902dbbb36ffb558f1e4
#
_entry.id   5ad7a3c606b8a902dbbb36ffb558f1e4
#
_cell.length_a   1.000
_cell.length_b   1.000
_cell.length_c   1.000
_cell.angle_alpha   90.00
_cell.angle_beta   90.00
_cell.angle_gamma   90.00
#
_symmetry.space_group_name_H-M   'P 1'
#
loop_
_entity.id
_entity.type
_entity.pdbx_description
1 polymer ?
#
loop_
_entity_poly.entity_id
_entity_poly.type
_entity_poly.pdbx_seq_one_letter_code
_entity_poly.pdbx_strand_id
1 'polypeptide(L)'
;DVASLVLAMLAFRLQKVHPNSRYTYGYKKSTILVSLLNAVILLVAVGIIIAESIDKLFHPVSVDGSAIAWTAGVGVVINALTAWLFMKDKDKDLNVKGAYLHMAADALVSVGVVASGIIITYTGWSIIDPIIGLGIAVVIIVSTWGLLHDSLRLSLDGVPVGIDAQKIQQIIMEQPGVENCHHLHIWALSTTETALTAHIVIDNITQLEEVKQHIKEALEEAGIHHAT
;
A
#
# COMPACT_ATOMS: atom_id res chain seq x y z
N ASP A 1 7.14 -12.03 -7.96
CA ASP A 1 7.11 -10.73 -8.68
C ASP A 1 5.89 -10.64 -9.58
N VAL A 2 5.75 -11.55 -10.56
CA VAL A 2 4.60 -11.57 -11.49
C VAL A 2 3.27 -11.72 -10.75
N ALA A 3 3.21 -12.53 -9.69
CA ALA A 3 1.99 -12.76 -8.92
C ALA A 3 1.45 -11.49 -8.27
N SER A 4 2.30 -10.65 -7.66
CA SER A 4 1.92 -9.37 -7.06
C SER A 4 1.34 -8.40 -8.09
N LEU A 5 1.97 -8.30 -9.27
CA LEU A 5 1.49 -7.46 -10.37
C LEU A 5 0.16 -7.97 -10.94
N VAL A 6 0.01 -9.30 -11.11
CA VAL A 6 -1.24 -9.92 -11.58
C VAL A 6 -2.36 -9.66 -10.57
N LEU A 7 -2.12 -9.81 -9.27
CA LEU A 7 -3.10 -9.50 -8.23
C LEU A 7 -3.54 -8.04 -8.26
N ALA A 8 -2.60 -7.10 -8.41
CA ALA A 8 -2.92 -5.67 -8.55
C ALA A 8 -3.77 -5.41 -9.81
N MET A 9 -3.40 -5.99 -10.95
CA MET A 9 -4.19 -5.88 -12.20
C MET A 9 -5.61 -6.46 -12.05
N LEU A 10 -5.74 -7.61 -11.38
CA LEU A 10 -7.05 -8.22 -11.11
C LEU A 10 -7.90 -7.32 -10.22
N ALA A 11 -7.33 -6.73 -9.17
CA ALA A 11 -8.02 -5.78 -8.30
C ALA A 11 -8.55 -4.56 -9.08
N PHE A 12 -7.72 -3.95 -9.93
CA PHE A 12 -8.14 -2.83 -10.78
C PHE A 12 -9.23 -3.22 -11.80
N ARG A 13 -9.22 -4.46 -12.31
CA ARG A 13 -10.30 -4.95 -13.17
C ARG A 13 -11.59 -5.18 -12.38
N LEU A 14 -11.50 -5.80 -11.20
CA LEU A 14 -12.64 -6.04 -10.32
C LEU A 14 -13.30 -4.74 -9.85
N GLN A 15 -12.52 -3.70 -9.55
CA GLN A 15 -13.02 -2.39 -9.16
C GLN A 15 -13.95 -1.78 -10.21
N LYS A 16 -13.74 -2.09 -11.51
CA LYS A 16 -14.55 -1.59 -12.63
C LYS A 16 -15.80 -2.40 -12.92
N VAL A 17 -16.00 -3.53 -12.23
CA VAL A 17 -17.20 -4.36 -12.38
C VAL A 17 -18.40 -3.63 -11.78
N HIS A 18 -19.50 -3.57 -12.53
CA HIS A 18 -20.70 -2.87 -12.13
C HIS A 18 -21.30 -3.45 -10.83
N PRO A 19 -21.86 -2.59 -9.98
CA PRO A 19 -22.60 -3.01 -8.80
C PRO A 19 -23.73 -3.99 -9.15
N ASN A 20 -24.06 -4.86 -8.20
CA ASN A 20 -25.17 -5.80 -8.31
C ASN A 20 -25.95 -5.89 -6.99
N SER A 21 -27.04 -6.66 -6.93
CA SER A 21 -27.90 -6.74 -5.74
C SER A 21 -27.19 -7.30 -4.48
N ARG A 22 -26.06 -8.03 -4.62
CA ARG A 22 -25.30 -8.55 -3.49
C ARG A 22 -24.14 -7.62 -3.10
N TYR A 23 -23.57 -6.89 -4.08
CA TYR A 23 -22.46 -5.97 -3.89
C TYR A 23 -22.84 -4.61 -4.45
N THR A 24 -23.51 -3.80 -3.64
CA THR A 24 -24.12 -2.52 -4.06
C THR A 24 -23.07 -1.46 -4.42
N TYR A 25 -21.86 -1.53 -3.86
CA TYR A 25 -20.71 -0.74 -4.28
C TYR A 25 -19.82 -1.45 -5.32
N GLY A 26 -20.27 -2.61 -5.84
CA GLY A 26 -19.43 -3.47 -6.67
C GLY A 26 -18.31 -4.12 -5.88
N TYR A 27 -17.18 -4.40 -6.55
CA TYR A 27 -16.01 -5.04 -5.94
C TYR A 27 -14.89 -4.05 -5.60
N LYS A 28 -15.22 -2.78 -5.33
CA LYS A 28 -14.23 -1.71 -5.06
C LYS A 28 -13.28 -2.05 -3.92
N LYS A 29 -13.76 -2.67 -2.84
CA LYS A 29 -12.91 -3.12 -1.71
C LYS A 29 -11.89 -4.19 -2.07
N SER A 30 -11.98 -4.84 -3.24
CA SER A 30 -10.96 -5.80 -3.68
C SER A 30 -9.56 -5.17 -3.78
N THR A 31 -9.47 -3.87 -4.10
CA THR A 31 -8.20 -3.16 -4.17
C THR A 31 -7.53 -3.06 -2.79
N ILE A 32 -8.31 -2.82 -1.73
CA ILE A 32 -7.83 -2.78 -0.35
C ILE A 32 -7.35 -4.17 0.10
N LEU A 33 -8.14 -5.22 -0.19
CA LEU A 33 -7.80 -6.59 0.16
C LEU A 33 -6.53 -7.08 -0.55
N VAL A 34 -6.35 -6.71 -1.82
CA VAL A 34 -5.13 -7.07 -2.57
C VAL A 34 -3.91 -6.31 -2.03
N SER A 35 -4.07 -5.03 -1.66
CA SER A 35 -2.99 -4.29 -1.00
C SER A 35 -2.57 -4.94 0.32
N LEU A 36 -3.55 -5.36 1.14
CA LEU A 36 -3.29 -6.11 2.38
C LEU A 36 -2.57 -7.43 2.10
N LEU A 37 -3.05 -8.19 1.11
CA LEU A 37 -2.43 -9.46 0.72
C LEU A 37 -0.97 -9.27 0.27
N ASN A 38 -0.68 -8.23 -0.53
CA ASN A 38 0.67 -7.90 -0.96
C ASN A 38 1.59 -7.57 0.23
N ALA A 39 1.10 -6.82 1.23
CA ALA A 39 1.86 -6.55 2.45
C ALA A 39 2.17 -7.84 3.22
N VAL A 40 1.19 -8.75 3.34
CA VAL A 40 1.38 -10.05 4.00
C VAL A 40 2.39 -10.92 3.24
N ILE A 41 2.30 -10.99 1.90
CA ILE A 41 3.25 -11.73 1.06
C ILE A 41 4.69 -11.22 1.26
N LEU A 42 4.89 -9.90 1.29
CA LEU A 42 6.19 -9.30 1.56
C LEU A 42 6.74 -9.68 2.94
N LEU A 43 5.90 -9.65 3.98
CA LEU A 43 6.32 -10.03 5.33
C LEU A 43 6.65 -11.52 5.44
N VAL A 44 5.91 -12.39 4.75
CA VAL A 44 6.23 -13.82 4.66
C VAL A 44 7.58 -14.04 3.97
N ALA A 45 7.82 -13.35 2.83
CA ALA A 45 9.10 -13.41 2.13
C ALA A 45 10.27 -12.96 3.02
N VAL A 46 10.08 -11.89 3.78
CA VAL A 46 11.08 -11.42 4.76
C VAL A 46 11.31 -12.45 5.87
N GLY A 47 10.25 -13.11 6.35
CA GLY A 47 10.38 -14.20 7.32
C GLY A 47 11.25 -15.35 6.80
N ILE A 48 11.13 -15.70 5.51
CA ILE A 48 11.98 -16.70 4.85
C ILE A 48 13.43 -16.21 4.79
N ILE A 49 13.68 -14.94 4.38
CA ILE A 49 15.02 -14.37 4.34
C ILE A 49 15.70 -14.41 5.72
N ILE A 50 14.95 -14.08 6.79
CA ILE A 50 15.47 -14.14 8.16
C ILE A 50 15.82 -15.58 8.53
N ALA A 51 14.93 -16.54 8.29
CA ALA A 51 15.16 -17.94 8.59
C ALA A 51 16.40 -18.51 7.86
N GLU A 52 16.51 -18.23 6.56
CA GLU A 52 17.67 -18.64 5.75
C GLU A 52 18.97 -17.96 6.21
N SER A 53 18.90 -16.67 6.56
CA SER A 53 20.06 -15.95 7.06
C SER A 53 20.54 -16.50 8.41
N ILE A 54 19.61 -16.83 9.32
CA ILE A 54 19.94 -17.45 10.59
C ILE A 54 20.56 -18.85 10.38
N ASP A 55 19.97 -19.68 9.51
CA ASP A 55 20.51 -21.01 9.19
C ASP A 55 21.95 -20.92 8.64
N LYS A 56 22.21 -19.99 7.71
CA LYS A 56 23.56 -19.75 7.17
C LYS A 56 24.57 -19.26 8.19
N LEU A 57 24.16 -18.61 9.27
CA LEU A 57 25.05 -18.24 10.38
C LEU A 57 25.57 -19.48 11.14
N PHE A 58 24.73 -20.51 11.31
CA PHE A 58 25.10 -21.75 12.00
C PHE A 58 25.71 -22.80 11.07
N HIS A 59 25.30 -22.79 9.78
CA HIS A 59 25.73 -23.73 8.76
C HIS A 59 26.27 -22.99 7.53
N PRO A 60 27.50 -22.43 7.60
CA PRO A 60 28.06 -21.67 6.49
C PRO A 60 28.18 -22.54 5.23
N VAL A 61 27.56 -22.14 4.14
CA VAL A 61 27.66 -22.82 2.84
C VAL A 61 28.66 -22.07 1.96
N SER A 62 29.59 -22.80 1.34
CA SER A 62 30.47 -22.23 0.33
C SER A 62 29.66 -21.99 -0.95
N VAL A 63 29.51 -20.74 -1.33
CA VAL A 63 28.77 -20.33 -2.53
C VAL A 63 29.75 -20.04 -3.66
N ASP A 64 29.56 -20.68 -4.83
CA ASP A 64 30.32 -20.31 -6.04
C ASP A 64 29.74 -18.98 -6.59
N GLY A 65 30.44 -17.89 -6.28
CA GLY A 65 29.93 -16.53 -6.39
C GLY A 65 29.73 -16.00 -7.82
N SER A 66 30.33 -16.61 -8.86
CA SER A 66 30.37 -16.00 -10.19
C SER A 66 29.04 -16.14 -10.97
N ALA A 67 28.46 -17.32 -11.03
CA ALA A 67 27.21 -17.55 -11.76
C ALA A 67 26.02 -16.88 -11.07
N ILE A 68 26.02 -16.87 -9.72
CA ILE A 68 24.98 -16.22 -8.90
C ILE A 68 25.04 -14.71 -9.04
N ALA A 69 26.24 -14.11 -9.09
CA ALA A 69 26.40 -12.67 -9.25
C ALA A 69 25.83 -12.16 -10.59
N TRP A 70 25.98 -12.90 -11.69
CA TRP A 70 25.43 -12.51 -12.98
C TRP A 70 23.90 -12.55 -13.02
N THR A 71 23.28 -13.64 -12.52
CA THR A 71 21.82 -13.77 -12.46
C THR A 71 21.21 -12.72 -11.51
N ALA A 72 21.84 -12.49 -10.34
CA ALA A 72 21.42 -11.44 -9.42
C ALA A 72 21.59 -10.04 -10.04
N GLY A 73 22.67 -9.78 -10.80
CA GLY A 73 22.89 -8.52 -11.50
C GLY A 73 21.77 -8.18 -12.50
N VAL A 74 21.29 -9.15 -13.27
CA VAL A 74 20.14 -8.98 -14.16
C VAL A 74 18.88 -8.69 -13.35
N GLY A 75 18.66 -9.41 -12.24
CA GLY A 75 17.55 -9.16 -11.31
C GLY A 75 17.57 -7.74 -10.76
N VAL A 76 18.73 -7.22 -10.33
CA VAL A 76 18.88 -5.82 -9.88
C VAL A 76 18.37 -4.85 -10.94
N VAL A 77 18.80 -4.99 -12.19
CA VAL A 77 18.45 -4.06 -13.26
C VAL A 77 16.96 -4.08 -13.54
N ILE A 78 16.38 -5.27 -13.71
CA ILE A 78 14.94 -5.41 -14.02
C ILE A 78 14.09 -4.87 -12.86
N ASN A 79 14.36 -5.29 -11.63
CA ASN A 79 13.56 -4.91 -10.48
C ASN A 79 13.74 -3.44 -10.10
N ALA A 80 14.96 -2.89 -10.20
CA ALA A 80 15.21 -1.47 -9.97
C ALA A 80 14.52 -0.58 -11.01
N LEU A 81 14.55 -0.94 -12.30
CA LEU A 81 13.85 -0.21 -13.34
C LEU A 81 12.34 -0.27 -13.13
N THR A 82 11.80 -1.43 -12.77
CA THR A 82 10.37 -1.58 -12.49
C THR A 82 9.96 -0.78 -11.26
N ALA A 83 10.73 -0.84 -10.17
CA ALA A 83 10.50 -0.03 -8.98
C ALA A 83 10.51 1.48 -9.32
N TRP A 84 11.48 1.92 -10.13
CA TRP A 84 11.57 3.32 -10.56
C TRP A 84 10.34 3.78 -11.34
N LEU A 85 9.77 2.94 -12.19
CA LEU A 85 8.52 3.26 -12.91
C LEU A 85 7.34 3.47 -11.96
N PHE A 86 7.23 2.68 -10.88
CA PHE A 86 6.16 2.83 -9.88
C PHE A 86 6.42 3.94 -8.86
N MET A 87 7.67 4.42 -8.71
CA MET A 87 8.06 5.38 -7.68
C MET A 87 7.26 6.68 -7.73
N LYS A 88 6.88 7.14 -8.92
CA LYS A 88 6.16 8.42 -9.11
C LYS A 88 4.74 8.40 -8.56
N ASP A 89 4.07 7.23 -8.63
CA ASP A 89 2.65 7.11 -8.31
C ASP A 89 2.39 6.26 -7.04
N LYS A 90 3.44 5.82 -6.34
CA LYS A 90 3.36 4.94 -5.14
C LYS A 90 2.55 5.52 -3.99
N ASP A 91 2.50 6.85 -3.87
CA ASP A 91 1.81 7.52 -2.76
C ASP A 91 0.34 7.83 -3.09
N LYS A 92 -0.09 7.56 -4.34
CA LYS A 92 -1.47 7.79 -4.80
C LYS A 92 -2.39 6.59 -4.60
N ASP A 93 -1.84 5.37 -4.58
CA ASP A 93 -2.60 4.13 -4.47
C ASP A 93 -1.81 3.06 -3.73
N LEU A 94 -2.46 2.36 -2.77
CA LEU A 94 -1.81 1.33 -1.95
C LEU A 94 -1.37 0.10 -2.77
N ASN A 95 -2.05 -0.23 -3.89
CA ASN A 95 -1.62 -1.32 -4.75
C ASN A 95 -0.34 -0.95 -5.52
N VAL A 96 -0.25 0.32 -6.00
CA VAL A 96 0.96 0.84 -6.63
C VAL A 96 2.10 0.89 -5.61
N LYS A 97 1.83 1.32 -4.37
CA LYS A 97 2.78 1.28 -3.26
C LYS A 97 3.25 -0.14 -2.96
N GLY A 98 2.33 -1.11 -2.93
CA GLY A 98 2.65 -2.52 -2.75
C GLY A 98 3.54 -3.08 -3.85
N ALA A 99 3.23 -2.81 -5.11
CA ALA A 99 4.04 -3.21 -6.26
C ALA A 99 5.43 -2.57 -6.23
N TYR A 100 5.52 -1.27 -5.91
CA TYR A 100 6.78 -0.56 -5.72
C TYR A 100 7.65 -1.22 -4.64
N LEU A 101 7.07 -1.46 -3.45
CA LEU A 101 7.79 -2.05 -2.32
C LEU A 101 8.28 -3.46 -2.64
N HIS A 102 7.48 -4.25 -3.33
CA HIS A 102 7.87 -5.60 -3.75
C HIS A 102 9.06 -5.56 -4.70
N MET A 103 9.00 -4.76 -5.77
CA MET A 103 10.10 -4.62 -6.72
C MET A 103 11.37 -4.02 -6.09
N ALA A 104 11.20 -3.05 -5.18
CA ALA A 104 12.31 -2.45 -4.45
C ALA A 104 12.97 -3.44 -3.48
N ALA A 105 12.18 -4.27 -2.80
CA ALA A 105 12.66 -5.34 -1.94
C ALA A 105 13.48 -6.37 -2.73
N ASP A 106 12.98 -6.83 -3.86
CA ASP A 106 13.66 -7.80 -4.72
C ASP A 106 14.96 -7.24 -5.32
N ALA A 107 14.96 -5.95 -5.72
CA ALA A 107 16.17 -5.26 -6.14
C ALA A 107 17.20 -5.18 -5.00
N LEU A 108 16.75 -4.85 -3.79
CA LEU A 108 17.63 -4.74 -2.61
C LEU A 108 18.24 -6.09 -2.22
N VAL A 109 17.43 -7.17 -2.22
CA VAL A 109 17.93 -8.54 -2.00
C VAL A 109 18.96 -8.90 -3.05
N SER A 110 18.69 -8.63 -4.33
CA SER A 110 19.63 -8.92 -5.42
C SER A 110 20.93 -8.13 -5.30
N VAL A 111 20.88 -6.85 -4.91
CA VAL A 111 22.07 -6.03 -4.62
C VAL A 111 22.86 -6.63 -3.45
N GLY A 112 22.18 -7.07 -2.40
CA GLY A 112 22.80 -7.73 -1.26
C GLY A 112 23.54 -9.02 -1.65
N VAL A 113 22.93 -9.84 -2.50
CA VAL A 113 23.55 -11.07 -3.04
C VAL A 113 24.80 -10.76 -3.85
N VAL A 114 24.76 -9.73 -4.71
CA VAL A 114 25.93 -9.31 -5.49
C VAL A 114 27.02 -8.78 -4.56
N ALA A 115 26.67 -7.92 -3.60
CA ALA A 115 27.63 -7.33 -2.67
C ALA A 115 28.28 -8.39 -1.77
N SER A 116 27.49 -9.32 -1.20
CA SER A 116 28.02 -10.43 -0.41
C SER A 116 28.94 -11.32 -1.23
N GLY A 117 28.54 -11.68 -2.46
CA GLY A 117 29.35 -12.47 -3.38
C GLY A 117 30.69 -11.85 -3.70
N ILE A 118 30.74 -10.53 -3.96
CA ILE A 118 31.98 -9.78 -4.18
C ILE A 118 32.87 -9.81 -2.93
N ILE A 119 32.30 -9.47 -1.76
CA ILE A 119 33.06 -9.43 -0.50
C ILE A 119 33.63 -10.82 -0.17
N ILE A 120 32.81 -11.88 -0.29
CA ILE A 120 33.23 -13.25 -0.01
C ILE A 120 34.35 -13.69 -0.94
N THR A 121 34.27 -13.33 -2.23
CA THR A 121 35.34 -13.67 -3.21
C THR A 121 36.67 -13.09 -2.83
N TYR A 122 36.74 -11.85 -2.30
CA TYR A 122 37.98 -11.20 -1.92
C TYR A 122 38.45 -11.53 -0.50
N THR A 123 37.56 -11.80 0.44
CA THR A 123 37.86 -11.95 1.87
C THR A 123 37.77 -13.38 2.38
N GLY A 124 37.00 -14.24 1.71
CA GLY A 124 36.67 -15.58 2.19
C GLY A 124 35.66 -15.59 3.35
N TRP A 125 35.08 -14.44 3.75
CA TRP A 125 34.20 -14.31 4.91
C TRP A 125 32.74 -14.63 4.55
N SER A 126 32.38 -15.92 4.61
CA SER A 126 30.99 -16.36 4.30
C SER A 126 29.92 -15.81 5.25
N ILE A 127 30.29 -15.33 6.44
CA ILE A 127 29.37 -14.73 7.42
C ILE A 127 28.76 -13.39 6.94
N ILE A 128 29.36 -12.76 5.95
CA ILE A 128 28.88 -11.48 5.40
C ILE A 128 27.49 -11.63 4.73
N ASP A 129 27.25 -12.74 4.04
CA ASP A 129 25.96 -13.00 3.36
C ASP A 129 24.77 -12.97 4.32
N PRO A 130 24.73 -13.77 5.39
CA PRO A 130 23.61 -13.72 6.34
C PRO A 130 23.51 -12.38 7.09
N ILE A 131 24.61 -11.67 7.35
CA ILE A 131 24.55 -10.35 7.99
C ILE A 131 23.88 -9.34 7.06
N ILE A 132 24.25 -9.31 5.77
CA ILE A 132 23.60 -8.46 4.77
C ILE A 132 22.13 -8.85 4.64
N GLY A 133 21.80 -10.15 4.57
CA GLY A 133 20.43 -10.64 4.50
C GLY A 133 19.56 -10.16 5.66
N LEU A 134 20.06 -10.24 6.89
CA LEU A 134 19.34 -9.73 8.08
C LEU A 134 19.18 -8.19 8.02
N GLY A 135 20.20 -7.46 7.58
CA GLY A 135 20.11 -6.01 7.41
C GLY A 135 19.04 -5.62 6.39
N ILE A 136 18.99 -6.31 5.26
CA ILE A 136 17.95 -6.12 4.23
C ILE A 136 16.56 -6.45 4.77
N ALA A 137 16.43 -7.56 5.52
CA ALA A 137 15.16 -7.95 6.14
C ALA A 137 14.59 -6.84 7.03
N VAL A 138 15.43 -6.21 7.86
CA VAL A 138 15.02 -5.06 8.70
C VAL A 138 14.51 -3.89 7.84
N VAL A 139 15.22 -3.53 6.78
CA VAL A 139 14.81 -2.44 5.87
C VAL A 139 13.45 -2.75 5.23
N ILE A 140 13.23 -3.99 4.77
CA ILE A 140 11.97 -4.40 4.15
C ILE A 140 10.82 -4.38 5.17
N ILE A 141 11.03 -4.88 6.40
CA ILE A 141 10.00 -4.83 7.45
C ILE A 141 9.57 -3.40 7.71
N VAL A 142 10.52 -2.50 7.94
CA VAL A 142 10.23 -1.08 8.23
C VAL A 142 9.47 -0.42 7.09
N SER A 143 9.89 -0.65 5.84
CA SER A 143 9.22 -0.06 4.67
C SER A 143 7.83 -0.65 4.40
N THR A 144 7.62 -1.94 4.69
CA THR A 144 6.33 -2.63 4.46
C THR A 144 5.32 -2.37 5.58
N TRP A 145 5.80 -2.02 6.78
CA TRP A 145 4.92 -1.79 7.94
C TRP A 145 3.84 -0.74 7.68
N GLY A 146 4.19 0.37 7.02
CA GLY A 146 3.23 1.40 6.64
C GLY A 146 2.15 0.88 5.69
N LEU A 147 2.53 0.07 4.68
CA LEU A 147 1.56 -0.54 3.76
C LEU A 147 0.60 -1.47 4.50
N LEU A 148 1.11 -2.32 5.40
CA LEU A 148 0.29 -3.22 6.20
C LEU A 148 -0.71 -2.44 7.07
N HIS A 149 -0.21 -1.44 7.80
CA HIS A 149 -1.03 -0.63 8.71
C HIS A 149 -2.14 0.13 7.95
N ASP A 150 -1.79 0.78 6.84
CA ASP A 150 -2.74 1.52 6.01
C ASP A 150 -3.80 0.59 5.42
N SER A 151 -3.39 -0.58 4.90
CA SER A 151 -4.31 -1.57 4.33
C SER A 151 -5.25 -2.16 5.37
N LEU A 152 -4.76 -2.47 6.58
CA LEU A 152 -5.59 -2.91 7.70
C LEU A 152 -6.59 -1.82 8.11
N ARG A 153 -6.15 -0.57 8.24
CA ARG A 153 -6.99 0.57 8.58
C ARG A 153 -8.14 0.72 7.59
N LEU A 154 -7.86 0.66 6.29
CA LEU A 154 -8.91 0.74 5.26
C LEU A 154 -9.82 -0.50 5.23
N SER A 155 -9.29 -1.68 5.55
CA SER A 155 -10.08 -2.92 5.64
C SER A 155 -11.09 -2.89 6.78
N LEU A 156 -10.78 -2.16 7.85
CA LEU A 156 -11.61 -1.98 9.05
C LEU A 156 -12.48 -0.70 8.98
N ASP A 157 -12.69 -0.16 7.79
CA ASP A 157 -13.46 1.07 7.57
C ASP A 157 -12.92 2.30 8.32
N GLY A 158 -11.60 2.32 8.61
CA GLY A 158 -10.95 3.47 9.19
C GLY A 158 -10.85 4.64 8.20
N VAL A 159 -10.76 5.86 8.74
CA VAL A 159 -10.62 7.08 7.94
C VAL A 159 -9.37 6.99 7.07
N PRO A 160 -9.45 7.20 5.74
CA PRO A 160 -8.30 7.11 4.84
C PRO A 160 -7.15 8.03 5.24
N VAL A 161 -5.91 7.61 4.91
CA VAL A 161 -4.73 8.44 5.10
C VAL A 161 -4.85 9.72 4.28
N GLY A 162 -4.56 10.87 4.91
CA GLY A 162 -4.68 12.18 4.27
C GLY A 162 -6.03 12.88 4.48
N ILE A 163 -7.04 12.19 5.03
CA ILE A 163 -8.32 12.79 5.41
C ILE A 163 -8.33 13.02 6.91
N ASP A 164 -8.63 14.25 7.31
CA ASP A 164 -8.84 14.65 8.69
C ASP A 164 -10.33 14.82 8.95
N ALA A 165 -10.92 13.92 9.75
CA ALA A 165 -12.35 13.92 10.04
C ALA A 165 -12.82 15.22 10.73
N GLN A 166 -11.95 15.86 11.54
CA GLN A 166 -12.30 17.12 12.20
C GLN A 166 -12.37 18.27 11.19
N LYS A 167 -11.42 18.31 10.23
CA LYS A 167 -11.47 19.29 9.14
C LYS A 167 -12.68 19.10 8.26
N ILE A 168 -13.03 17.86 7.93
CA ILE A 168 -14.24 17.56 7.14
C ILE A 168 -15.49 18.02 7.86
N GLN A 169 -15.60 17.76 9.16
CA GLN A 169 -16.72 18.26 9.98
C GLN A 169 -16.78 19.78 9.97
N GLN A 170 -15.64 20.45 10.09
CA GLN A 170 -15.58 21.91 10.04
C GLN A 170 -16.00 22.45 8.67
N ILE A 171 -15.54 21.85 7.56
CA ILE A 171 -15.95 22.21 6.19
C ILE A 171 -17.48 22.14 6.04
N ILE A 172 -18.11 21.09 6.59
CA ILE A 172 -19.58 20.94 6.56
C ILE A 172 -20.25 22.02 7.41
N MET A 173 -19.75 22.27 8.61
CA MET A 173 -20.31 23.26 9.54
C MET A 173 -20.20 24.69 9.04
N GLU A 174 -19.21 25.00 8.19
CA GLU A 174 -19.02 26.32 7.59
C GLU A 174 -19.95 26.59 6.41
N GLN A 175 -20.72 25.60 5.95
CA GLN A 175 -21.66 25.81 4.85
C GLN A 175 -22.89 26.62 5.28
N PRO A 176 -23.35 27.57 4.44
CA PRO A 176 -24.54 28.35 4.72
C PRO A 176 -25.75 27.47 5.00
N GLY A 177 -26.51 27.78 6.06
CA GLY A 177 -27.73 27.05 6.44
C GLY A 177 -27.51 25.76 7.24
N VAL A 178 -26.26 25.41 7.57
CA VAL A 178 -25.93 24.28 8.44
C VAL A 178 -25.86 24.77 9.90
N GLU A 179 -26.69 24.20 10.76
CA GLU A 179 -26.70 24.46 12.21
C GLU A 179 -25.82 23.45 12.97
N ASN A 180 -25.83 22.17 12.57
CA ASN A 180 -25.07 21.14 13.25
C ASN A 180 -24.73 19.99 12.30
N CYS A 181 -23.62 19.30 12.60
CA CYS A 181 -23.17 18.08 11.91
C CYS A 181 -22.73 17.05 12.95
N HIS A 182 -23.39 15.89 12.96
CA HIS A 182 -23.10 14.78 13.88
C HIS A 182 -23.20 13.43 13.19
N HIS A 183 -22.80 12.33 13.85
CA HIS A 183 -22.72 10.99 13.30
C HIS A 183 -21.94 10.94 11.96
N LEU A 184 -20.82 11.66 11.93
CA LEU A 184 -19.92 11.67 10.79
C LEU A 184 -19.13 10.36 10.73
N HIS A 185 -19.29 9.62 9.63
CA HIS A 185 -18.52 8.42 9.34
C HIS A 185 -17.84 8.59 7.98
N ILE A 186 -16.55 8.29 7.92
CA ILE A 186 -15.71 8.38 6.71
C ILE A 186 -14.96 7.08 6.55
N TRP A 187 -15.08 6.43 5.39
CA TRP A 187 -14.39 5.17 5.11
C TRP A 187 -13.98 5.06 3.64
N ALA A 188 -13.07 4.13 3.35
CA ALA A 188 -12.65 3.85 1.98
C ALA A 188 -13.58 2.86 1.28
N LEU A 189 -14.04 3.18 0.08
CA LEU A 189 -14.68 2.24 -0.84
C LEU A 189 -13.64 1.44 -1.64
N SER A 190 -12.51 2.07 -1.95
CA SER A 190 -11.35 1.47 -2.61
C SER A 190 -10.07 2.13 -2.09
N THR A 191 -8.92 1.77 -2.63
CA THR A 191 -7.65 2.44 -2.31
C THR A 191 -7.58 3.90 -2.76
N THR A 192 -8.54 4.35 -3.59
CA THR A 192 -8.58 5.69 -4.18
C THR A 192 -9.92 6.41 -4.02
N GLU A 193 -10.96 5.73 -3.55
CA GLU A 193 -12.30 6.32 -3.40
C GLU A 193 -12.73 6.32 -1.94
N THR A 194 -13.24 7.46 -1.49
CA THR A 194 -13.72 7.66 -0.11
C THR A 194 -15.22 7.92 -0.11
N ALA A 195 -15.92 7.34 0.87
CA ALA A 195 -17.32 7.61 1.17
C ALA A 195 -17.47 8.28 2.53
N LEU A 196 -18.56 9.01 2.67
CA LEU A 196 -18.95 9.71 3.89
C LEU A 196 -20.44 9.60 4.11
N THR A 197 -20.85 9.43 5.36
CA THR A 197 -22.20 9.70 5.82
C THR A 197 -22.18 10.65 7.00
N ALA A 198 -23.16 11.56 7.06
CA ALA A 198 -23.32 12.47 8.18
C ALA A 198 -24.80 12.81 8.39
N HIS A 199 -25.16 13.11 9.63
CA HIS A 199 -26.44 13.74 9.95
C HIS A 199 -26.22 15.26 10.04
N ILE A 200 -26.95 16.01 9.25
CA ILE A 200 -26.83 17.45 9.14
C ILE A 200 -28.15 18.09 9.58
N VAL A 201 -28.07 19.00 10.52
CA VAL A 201 -29.19 19.84 10.95
C VAL A 201 -29.11 21.15 10.18
N ILE A 202 -30.19 21.53 9.53
CA ILE A 202 -30.33 22.77 8.77
C ILE A 202 -31.37 23.68 9.40
N ASP A 203 -31.16 24.98 9.28
CA ASP A 203 -32.04 26.01 9.85
C ASP A 203 -33.39 26.13 9.08
N ASN A 204 -33.36 25.90 7.75
CA ASN A 204 -34.53 26.09 6.89
C ASN A 204 -34.64 24.95 5.85
N ILE A 205 -35.71 24.15 6.01
CA ILE A 205 -35.99 23.02 5.12
C ILE A 205 -36.23 23.43 3.66
N THR A 206 -36.66 24.65 3.39
CA THR A 206 -36.86 25.14 2.01
C THR A 206 -35.57 25.32 1.24
N GLN A 207 -34.43 25.39 1.92
CA GLN A 207 -33.08 25.53 1.34
C GLN A 207 -32.32 24.20 1.28
N LEU A 208 -32.99 23.08 1.59
CA LEU A 208 -32.34 21.74 1.68
C LEU A 208 -31.47 21.40 0.45
N GLU A 209 -31.98 21.62 -0.76
CA GLU A 209 -31.27 21.26 -1.98
C GLU A 209 -30.05 22.19 -2.22
N GLU A 210 -30.16 23.47 -1.85
CA GLU A 210 -29.04 24.44 -1.96
C GLU A 210 -27.94 24.08 -0.96
N VAL A 211 -28.29 23.86 0.31
CA VAL A 211 -27.34 23.44 1.37
C VAL A 211 -26.66 22.13 1.00
N LYS A 212 -27.43 21.14 0.52
CA LYS A 212 -26.89 19.85 0.08
C LYS A 212 -25.89 20.00 -1.07
N GLN A 213 -26.18 20.89 -2.04
CA GLN A 213 -25.30 21.13 -3.17
C GLN A 213 -23.99 21.79 -2.70
N HIS A 214 -24.04 22.81 -1.83
CA HIS A 214 -22.84 23.47 -1.28
C HIS A 214 -21.96 22.48 -0.50
N ILE A 215 -22.59 21.64 0.34
CA ILE A 215 -21.84 20.61 1.09
C ILE A 215 -21.19 19.62 0.13
N LYS A 216 -21.92 19.17 -0.91
CA LYS A 216 -21.36 18.23 -1.88
C LYS A 216 -20.16 18.80 -2.62
N GLU A 217 -20.25 20.05 -3.09
CA GLU A 217 -19.13 20.72 -3.78
C GLU A 217 -17.91 20.86 -2.85
N ALA A 218 -18.12 21.30 -1.61
CA ALA A 218 -17.05 21.42 -0.62
C ALA A 218 -16.40 20.06 -0.28
N LEU A 219 -17.17 18.98 -0.20
CA LEU A 219 -16.65 17.63 0.02
C LEU A 219 -15.90 17.07 -1.19
N GLU A 220 -16.36 17.36 -2.42
CA GLU A 220 -15.65 16.98 -3.65
C GLU A 220 -14.30 17.66 -3.74
N GLU A 221 -14.19 18.95 -3.38
CA GLU A 221 -12.93 19.67 -3.28
C GLU A 221 -11.99 19.07 -2.21
N ALA A 222 -12.57 18.54 -1.13
CA ALA A 222 -11.83 17.83 -0.08
C ALA A 222 -11.49 16.35 -0.42
N GLY A 223 -11.81 15.88 -1.66
CA GLY A 223 -11.50 14.53 -2.14
C GLY A 223 -12.52 13.47 -1.73
N ILE A 224 -13.74 13.85 -1.31
CA ILE A 224 -14.82 12.93 -0.96
C ILE A 224 -15.92 13.00 -2.03
N HIS A 225 -15.97 11.99 -2.89
CA HIS A 225 -16.88 11.97 -4.04
C HIS A 225 -18.19 11.21 -3.80
N HIS A 226 -18.31 10.52 -2.66
CA HIS A 226 -19.52 9.76 -2.30
C HIS A 226 -19.97 10.15 -0.90
N ALA A 227 -20.93 11.08 -0.82
CA ALA A 227 -21.49 11.56 0.44
C ALA A 227 -23.01 11.32 0.50
N THR A 228 -23.51 10.94 1.69
CA THR A 228 -24.93 10.72 1.96
C THR A 228 -25.32 11.29 3.30
#